data_a163b672aa5231bb8d0366320f9dba67
#
_entry.id   a163b672aa5231bb8d0366320f9dba67
#
_cell.length_a   1.000
_cell.length_b   1.000
_cell.length_c   1.000
_cell.angle_alpha   90.00
_cell.angle_beta   90.00
_cell.angle_gamma   90.00
#
_symmetry.space_group_name_H-M   'P 1'
#
loop_
_entity.id
_entity.type
_entity.pdbx_description
1 polymer ?
#
loop_
_entity_poly.entity_id
_entity_poly.type
_entity_poly.pdbx_seq_one_letter_code
_entity_poly.pdbx_strand_id
1 'polypeptide(L)'
;MVSKLKTAVVVAAVCAAGAAAADVRFFERNGFEGRSFTTDRPIGNLERFGFNDRASSAVVRGGRWEVCEDARFSGRCVVLRPGRYPDLRAMGLNNQVSSVRPMHGRDREYHSYNDRYDDYGRY
;
A
#
# COMPACT_ATOMS: atom_id res chain seq x y z
N MET A 1 -37.58 -42.44 -8.23
CA MET A 1 -37.14 -42.15 -8.07
C MET A 1 -36.48 -41.45 -8.12
N VAL A 2 -36.21 -41.01 -8.20
CA VAL A 2 -35.59 -40.36 -8.20
C VAL A 2 -34.82 -39.69 -7.97
N SER A 3 -34.58 -39.48 -7.88
CA SER A 3 -33.88 -38.87 -7.60
C SER A 3 -33.05 -38.34 -7.49
N LYS A 4 -32.89 -38.26 -7.51
CA LYS A 4 -32.11 -37.86 -7.41
C LYS A 4 -31.39 -37.03 -7.53
N LEU A 5 -31.32 -36.56 -7.69
CA LEU A 5 -30.65 -35.81 -7.79
C LEU A 5 -30.00 -35.12 -7.46
N LYS A 6 -29.65 -34.97 -7.13
CA LYS A 6 -29.03 -34.38 -6.79
C LYS A 6 -28.26 -33.67 -6.87
N THR A 7 -28.06 -33.24 -7.04
CA THR A 7 -27.48 -32.60 -7.18
C THR A 7 -26.73 -31.96 -6.90
N ALA A 8 -26.20 -31.60 -6.77
CA ALA A 8 -25.25 -31.25 -6.64
C ALA A 8 -24.77 -30.24 -6.62
N VAL A 9 -24.62 -29.53 -6.41
CA VAL A 9 -24.23 -28.54 -6.35
C VAL A 9 -23.15 -28.12 -6.08
N VAL A 10 -22.57 -27.74 -6.44
CA VAL A 10 -21.57 -27.36 -6.33
C VAL A 10 -21.08 -26.41 -6.05
N VAL A 11 -20.85 -25.81 -5.87
CA VAL A 11 -20.39 -24.93 -5.52
C VAL A 11 -19.30 -24.54 -5.59
N ALA A 12 -19.00 -24.18 -6.14
CA ALA A 12 -18.01 -23.72 -6.32
C ALA A 12 -17.39 -22.87 -5.72
N ALA A 13 -17.25 -22.49 -5.36
CA ALA A 13 -16.72 -21.73 -4.82
C ALA A 13 -15.78 -21.19 -4.83
N VAL A 14 -15.58 -20.82 -5.08
CA VAL A 14 -14.89 -20.22 -5.05
C VAL A 14 -14.08 -19.63 -4.69
N CYS A 15 -13.64 -19.48 -4.58
CA CYS A 15 -12.68 -19.15 -4.32
C CYS A 15 -12.00 -18.25 -4.49
N ALA A 16 -12.44 -17.65 -4.76
CA ALA A 16 -11.92 -16.63 -4.82
C ALA A 16 -10.97 -16.26 -4.10
N ALA A 17 -10.97 -16.59 -3.55
CA ALA A 17 -10.30 -16.33 -2.74
C ALA A 17 -9.13 -15.86 -2.88
N GLY A 18 -8.67 -15.93 -3.34
CA GLY A 18 -7.53 -15.59 -3.33
C GLY A 18 -6.98 -14.42 -3.30
N ALA A 19 -7.50 -13.64 -3.80
CA ALA A 19 -6.82 -12.50 -3.98
C ALA A 19 -6.98 -11.62 -2.88
N ALA A 20 -6.21 -11.65 -1.99
CA ALA A 20 -6.15 -10.64 -1.01
C ALA A 20 -5.93 -9.33 -1.71
N ALA A 21 -6.83 -8.44 -1.56
CA ALA A 21 -6.66 -7.13 -2.11
C ALA A 21 -5.49 -6.47 -1.44
N ALA A 22 -4.54 -6.04 -2.25
CA ALA A 22 -3.44 -5.25 -1.77
C ALA A 22 -3.87 -3.80 -1.85
N ASP A 23 -4.03 -3.16 -0.71
CA ASP A 23 -4.33 -1.74 -0.68
C ASP A 23 -3.61 -1.04 0.46
N VAL A 24 -3.54 0.27 0.35
CA VAL A 24 -3.05 1.12 1.41
C VAL A 24 -4.05 2.23 1.65
N ARG A 25 -4.30 2.51 2.91
CA ARG A 25 -5.18 3.58 3.33
C ARG A 25 -4.40 4.58 4.16
N PHE A 26 -4.42 5.81 3.72
CA PHE A 26 -3.77 6.92 4.41
C PHE A 26 -4.80 7.74 5.17
N PHE A 27 -4.38 8.30 6.29
CA PHE A 27 -5.20 9.19 7.11
C PHE A 27 -4.48 10.50 7.32
N GLU A 28 -5.24 11.58 7.42
CA GLU A 28 -4.67 12.91 7.61
C GLU A 28 -4.01 13.10 8.96
N ARG A 29 -4.47 12.40 9.99
CA ARG A 29 -3.94 12.55 11.34
C ARG A 29 -3.30 11.28 11.84
N ASN A 30 -2.48 11.42 12.84
CA ASN A 30 -1.91 10.29 13.52
C ASN A 30 -3.02 9.44 14.14
N GLY A 31 -2.73 8.16 14.35
CA GLY A 31 -3.69 7.29 15.00
C GLY A 31 -4.89 6.92 14.15
N PHE A 32 -4.78 7.02 12.84
CA PHE A 32 -5.81 6.61 11.89
C PHE A 32 -7.08 7.46 11.98
N GLU A 33 -6.90 8.75 12.13
CA GLU A 33 -8.01 9.70 12.25
C GLU A 33 -8.02 10.71 11.11
N GLY A 34 -9.14 11.39 10.95
CA GLY A 34 -9.33 12.38 9.93
C GLY A 34 -9.76 11.77 8.62
N ARG A 35 -9.69 12.58 7.55
CA ARG A 35 -10.01 12.07 6.23
C ARG A 35 -9.06 10.96 5.83
N SER A 36 -9.54 10.05 5.02
CA SER A 36 -8.72 8.95 4.54
C SER A 36 -8.79 8.85 3.03
N PHE A 37 -7.74 8.25 2.48
CA PHE A 37 -7.64 7.95 1.06
C PHE A 37 -7.11 6.53 0.92
N THR A 38 -7.83 5.71 0.16
CA THR A 38 -7.45 4.32 -0.04
C THR A 38 -7.15 4.10 -1.52
N THR A 39 -6.10 3.38 -1.81
CA THR A 39 -5.79 3.02 -3.19
C THR A 39 -5.27 1.59 -3.27
N ASP A 40 -5.63 0.92 -4.35
CA ASP A 40 -5.08 -0.37 -4.75
C ASP A 40 -4.21 -0.25 -6.00
N ARG A 41 -3.93 0.98 -6.43
CA ARG A 41 -3.20 1.27 -7.68
C ARG A 41 -2.08 2.26 -7.42
N PRO A 42 -1.10 2.31 -8.32
CA PRO A 42 -0.09 3.36 -8.24
C PRO A 42 -0.74 4.73 -8.35
N ILE A 43 -0.31 5.63 -7.50
CA ILE A 43 -0.72 7.03 -7.53
C ILE A 43 0.55 7.86 -7.67
N GLY A 44 0.75 8.42 -8.84
CA GLY A 44 1.95 9.21 -9.11
C GLY A 44 1.91 10.60 -8.53
N ASN A 45 0.74 11.08 -8.17
CA ASN A 45 0.61 12.41 -7.58
C ASN A 45 -0.67 12.49 -6.75
N LEU A 46 -0.53 12.41 -5.43
CA LEU A 46 -1.66 12.48 -4.50
C LEU A 46 -2.32 13.85 -4.50
N GLU A 47 -1.65 14.87 -5.00
CA GLU A 47 -2.25 16.20 -5.11
C GLU A 47 -3.52 16.17 -5.95
N ARG A 48 -3.58 15.32 -6.96
CA ARG A 48 -4.77 15.19 -7.82
C ARG A 48 -5.99 14.70 -7.06
N PHE A 49 -5.78 14.09 -5.91
CA PHE A 49 -6.85 13.55 -5.07
C PHE A 49 -7.05 14.41 -3.82
N GLY A 50 -6.40 15.57 -3.76
CA GLY A 50 -6.52 16.46 -2.61
C GLY A 50 -5.87 15.93 -1.34
N PHE A 51 -4.93 15.00 -1.45
CA PHE A 51 -4.34 14.35 -0.30
C PHE A 51 -2.82 14.53 -0.21
N ASN A 52 -2.26 15.37 -1.04
CA ASN A 52 -0.82 15.62 -1.07
C ASN A 52 -0.34 16.21 0.26
N ASP A 53 0.77 15.71 0.75
CA ASP A 53 1.43 16.18 1.98
C ASP A 53 0.53 16.15 3.21
N ARG A 54 -0.50 15.34 3.21
CA ARG A 54 -1.45 15.29 4.33
C ARG A 54 -1.45 13.98 5.08
N ALA A 55 -0.80 12.95 4.57
CA ALA A 55 -0.83 11.65 5.20
C ALA A 55 0.02 11.64 6.46
N SER A 56 -0.58 11.29 7.58
CA SER A 56 0.11 11.20 8.87
C SER A 56 0.11 9.80 9.44
N SER A 57 -0.83 8.96 9.02
CA SER A 57 -0.86 7.55 9.41
C SER A 57 -1.37 6.71 8.25
N ALA A 58 -1.14 5.40 8.32
CA ALA A 58 -1.50 4.51 7.23
C ALA A 58 -1.77 3.10 7.72
N VAL A 59 -2.62 2.40 6.98
CA VAL A 59 -2.84 0.96 7.15
C VAL A 59 -2.56 0.31 5.81
N VAL A 60 -1.65 -0.66 5.80
CA VAL A 60 -1.33 -1.44 4.61
C VAL A 60 -1.96 -2.82 4.75
N ARG A 61 -2.80 -3.17 3.79
CA ARG A 61 -3.43 -4.48 3.74
C ARG A 61 -2.96 -5.19 2.49
N GLY A 62 -2.21 -6.25 2.69
CA GLY A 62 -1.71 -7.03 1.57
C GLY A 62 -0.62 -6.33 0.78
N GLY A 63 0.42 -7.07 0.47
CA GLY A 63 1.50 -6.56 -0.33
C GLY A 63 2.37 -5.54 0.38
N ARG A 64 3.38 -5.11 -0.31
CA ARG A 64 4.27 -4.04 0.15
C ARG A 64 4.04 -2.82 -0.73
N TRP A 65 4.17 -1.66 -0.14
CA TRP A 65 3.92 -0.40 -0.84
C TRP A 65 5.10 0.53 -0.68
N GLU A 66 5.57 1.07 -1.79
CA GLU A 66 6.57 2.13 -1.76
C GLU A 66 5.84 3.46 -1.64
N VAL A 67 6.23 4.23 -0.65
CA VAL A 67 5.62 5.51 -0.34
C VAL A 67 6.69 6.58 -0.43
N CYS A 68 6.47 7.58 -1.26
CA CYS A 68 7.49 8.57 -1.59
C CYS A 68 7.05 9.98 -1.23
N GLU A 69 8.03 10.80 -0.87
CA GLU A 69 7.78 12.18 -0.49
C GLU A 69 7.42 13.07 -1.68
N ASP A 70 7.98 12.78 -2.85
CA ASP A 70 7.74 13.58 -4.04
C ASP A 70 6.88 12.82 -5.03
N ALA A 71 6.28 13.56 -5.96
CA ALA A 71 5.48 12.97 -7.01
C ALA A 71 6.35 12.09 -7.91
N ARG A 72 5.70 11.21 -8.63
CA ARG A 72 6.32 10.30 -9.59
C ARG A 72 7.34 9.37 -8.97
N PHE A 73 7.05 8.94 -7.74
CA PHE A 73 7.85 7.94 -7.02
C PHE A 73 9.30 8.38 -6.85
N SER A 74 9.49 9.65 -6.52
CA SER A 74 10.80 10.25 -6.36
C SER A 74 10.96 10.87 -4.97
N GLY A 75 12.14 11.39 -4.73
CA GLY A 75 12.50 11.87 -3.41
C GLY A 75 12.77 10.71 -2.48
N ARG A 76 12.56 10.94 -1.21
CA ARG A 76 12.74 9.88 -0.21
C ARG A 76 11.56 8.92 -0.29
N CYS A 77 11.85 7.66 -0.42
CA CYS A 77 10.84 6.61 -0.48
C CYS A 77 11.08 5.59 0.63
N VAL A 78 9.98 5.09 1.18
CA VAL A 78 10.01 4.08 2.22
C VAL A 78 9.08 2.95 1.80
N VAL A 79 9.44 1.72 2.08
CA VAL A 79 8.59 0.58 1.80
C VAL A 79 7.84 0.19 3.06
N LEU A 80 6.52 0.19 2.96
CA LEU A 80 5.64 -0.23 4.03
C LEU A 80 5.14 -1.64 3.77
N ARG A 81 5.37 -2.52 4.71
CA ARG A 81 4.83 -3.89 4.70
C ARG A 81 3.42 -3.89 5.27
N PRO A 82 2.66 -4.97 5.07
CA PRO A 82 1.34 -5.06 5.69
C PRO A 82 1.42 -4.77 7.18
N GLY A 83 0.57 -3.89 7.66
CA GLY A 83 0.57 -3.47 9.05
C GLY A 83 -0.07 -2.12 9.25
N ARG A 84 0.01 -1.65 10.46
CA ARG A 84 -0.56 -0.38 10.90
C ARG A 84 0.56 0.57 11.29
N TYR A 85 0.49 1.77 10.76
CA TYR A 85 1.52 2.80 10.96
C TYR A 85 0.85 4.04 11.54
N PRO A 86 0.77 4.13 12.87
CA PRO A 86 0.04 5.24 13.51
C PRO A 86 0.72 6.59 13.35
N ASP A 87 2.00 6.61 13.04
CA ASP A 87 2.74 7.85 12.83
C ASP A 87 3.77 7.65 11.74
N LEU A 88 3.49 8.19 10.56
CA LEU A 88 4.41 8.06 9.42
C LEU A 88 5.72 8.81 9.62
N ARG A 89 5.77 9.76 10.54
CA ARG A 89 7.04 10.42 10.86
C ARG A 89 8.04 9.44 11.46
N ALA A 90 7.53 8.44 12.18
CA ALA A 90 8.40 7.40 12.72
C ALA A 90 9.05 6.56 11.61
N MET A 91 8.48 6.59 10.42
CA MET A 91 9.01 5.93 9.23
C MET A 91 9.85 6.88 8.39
N GLY A 92 10.03 8.12 8.83
CA GLY A 92 10.79 9.10 8.09
C GLY A 92 9.98 9.88 7.07
N LEU A 93 8.66 9.80 7.12
CA LEU A 93 7.77 10.47 6.17
C LEU A 93 7.05 11.61 6.88
N ASN A 94 7.60 12.80 6.85
CA ASN A 94 7.10 13.95 7.60
C ASN A 94 5.97 14.66 6.88
N ASN A 95 4.78 14.10 6.83
CA ASN A 95 3.63 14.73 6.17
C ASN A 95 3.93 15.12 4.71
N GLN A 96 4.76 14.34 4.05
CA GLN A 96 5.20 14.68 2.70
C GLN A 96 4.95 13.56 1.70
N VAL A 97 3.96 12.73 1.97
CA VAL A 97 3.64 11.67 1.03
C VAL A 97 2.99 12.27 -0.20
N SER A 98 3.61 12.08 -1.34
CA SER A 98 3.11 12.61 -2.61
C SER A 98 2.85 11.54 -3.66
N SER A 99 3.44 10.37 -3.53
CA SER A 99 3.21 9.27 -4.45
C SER A 99 3.34 7.93 -3.74
N VAL A 100 2.68 6.92 -4.29
CA VAL A 100 2.64 5.60 -3.68
C VAL A 100 2.39 4.57 -4.77
N ARG A 101 3.02 3.42 -4.66
CA ARG A 101 2.79 2.32 -5.59
C ARG A 101 2.99 0.97 -4.93
N PRO A 102 2.24 -0.05 -5.38
CA PRO A 102 2.47 -1.40 -4.89
C PRO A 102 3.78 -1.95 -5.43
N MET A 103 4.43 -2.75 -4.60
CA MET A 103 5.68 -3.42 -4.97
C MET A 103 5.36 -4.85 -5.34
N HIS A 104 5.68 -5.24 -6.56
CA HIS A 104 5.44 -6.60 -7.03
C HIS A 104 6.72 -7.44 -6.94
N GLY A 105 6.57 -8.73 -7.15
CA GLY A 105 7.69 -9.66 -6.98
C GLY A 105 8.93 -9.36 -7.81
N ARG A 106 8.75 -8.71 -8.93
CA ARG A 106 9.87 -8.31 -9.80
C ARG A 106 10.67 -7.15 -9.23
N ASP A 107 10.07 -6.46 -8.31
CA ASP A 107 10.70 -5.30 -7.69
C ASP A 107 11.73 -5.69 -6.64
N ARG A 108 11.94 -6.97 -6.44
CA ARG A 108 12.99 -7.45 -5.54
C ARG A 108 14.37 -6.97 -5.98
N GLU A 109 14.55 -6.91 -7.29
CA GLU A 109 15.81 -6.46 -7.85
C GLU A 109 15.98 -4.97 -7.66
N TYR A 110 14.90 -4.26 -7.82
CA TYR A 110 14.86 -2.82 -7.58
C TYR A 110 15.07 -2.51 -6.10
N HIS A 111 14.57 -3.36 -5.24
CA HIS A 111 14.75 -3.20 -3.80
C HIS A 111 16.18 -3.30 -3.38
N SER A 112 16.89 -4.28 -3.89
CA SER A 112 18.26 -4.44 -3.47
C SER A 112 19.12 -3.28 -3.94
N TYR A 113 18.67 -2.61 -4.99
CA TYR A 113 19.35 -1.41 -5.48
C TYR A 113 19.06 -0.20 -4.59
N ASN A 114 17.82 -0.04 -4.20
CA ASN A 114 17.43 1.06 -3.34
C ASN A 114 17.89 0.87 -1.90
N ASP A 115 17.86 -0.34 -1.41
CA ASP A 115 18.37 -0.63 -0.09
C ASP A 115 19.86 -0.28 0.02
N ARG A 116 20.59 -0.45 -1.06
CA ARG A 116 21.98 -0.03 -1.10
C ARG A 116 22.11 1.49 -1.13
N TYR A 117 21.17 2.14 -1.78
CA TYR A 117 21.19 3.58 -1.88
C TYR A 117 20.78 4.22 -0.57
N ASP A 118 19.81 3.63 0.09
CA ASP A 118 19.35 4.11 1.39
C ASP A 118 20.42 3.94 2.46
N ASP A 119 21.21 2.90 2.33
CA ASP A 119 22.31 2.68 3.26
C ASP A 119 23.40 3.74 3.10
N TYR A 120 23.59 4.23 1.89
CA TYR A 120 24.53 5.31 1.65
C TYR A 120 23.96 6.68 2.00
N GLY A 121 22.66 6.81 1.96
CA GLY A 121 22.01 8.08 2.27
C GLY A 121 21.77 8.35 3.72
N ARG A 122 22.05 7.40 4.58
CA ARG A 122 21.86 7.55 6.02
C ARG A 122 23.06 8.16 6.71
N TYR A 123 24.10 8.42 5.98
CA TYR A 123 25.30 8.97 6.58
C TYR A 123 25.52 10.44 6.22
#